data_749002d3a3da2d541d157d6660ff6804
#
_entry.id   749002d3a3da2d541d157d6660ff6804
#
_cell.length_a   1.000
_cell.length_b   1.000
_cell.length_c   1.000
_cell.angle_alpha   90.00
_cell.angle_beta   90.00
_cell.angle_gamma   90.00
#
_symmetry.space_group_name_H-M   'P 1'
#
loop_
_entity.id
_entity.type
_entity.pdbx_description
1 polymer ?
#
loop_
_entity_poly.entity_id
_entity_poly.type
_entity_poly.pdbx_seq_one_letter_code
_entity_poly.pdbx_strand_id
1 'polypeptide(L)'
;RFAEILLIYAEATFELQGKKLTQTQVDYSINRLRDRVNMHRMNLDELSAWGMDLETELRRERRIELAGEGTRYADVMRWREGELRFGRAITGPSLKVCMNDLGANPYPDTGVDEFGDVIYEKSTAEGGARYFDATKHYLWPVPNPERQKNPLLGQNPGWEK
;
A
#
# COMPACT_ATOMS: atom_id res chain seq x y z
N ARG A 1 8.98 15.57 4.23
CA ARG A 1 8.49 16.83 3.62
C ARG A 1 7.11 17.23 4.15
N PHE A 2 6.66 18.47 3.88
CA PHE A 2 5.41 18.98 4.46
C PHE A 2 4.17 18.16 4.05
N ALA A 3 4.15 17.62 2.84
CA ALA A 3 3.08 16.71 2.39
C ALA A 3 2.88 15.52 3.33
N GLU A 4 3.97 14.91 3.79
CA GLU A 4 3.90 13.80 4.74
C GLU A 4 3.27 14.22 6.08
N ILE A 5 3.57 15.42 6.57
CA ILE A 5 2.97 15.95 7.81
C ILE A 5 1.46 16.12 7.65
N LEU A 6 0.99 16.62 6.50
CA LEU A 6 -0.45 16.75 6.22
C LEU A 6 -1.14 15.39 6.17
N LEU A 7 -0.50 14.38 5.57
CA LEU A 7 -1.01 13.01 5.51
C LEU A 7 -1.02 12.34 6.89
N ILE A 8 0.02 12.54 7.71
CA ILE A 8 0.05 12.07 9.10
C ILE A 8 -1.07 12.72 9.91
N TYR A 9 -1.27 14.03 9.77
CA TYR A 9 -2.36 14.74 10.43
C TYR A 9 -3.72 14.17 10.05
N ALA A 10 -3.97 13.97 8.75
CA ALA A 10 -5.23 13.42 8.27
C ALA A 10 -5.50 12.02 8.85
N GLU A 11 -4.52 11.14 8.78
CA GLU A 11 -4.64 9.76 9.28
C GLU A 11 -4.80 9.72 10.80
N ALA A 12 -3.97 10.45 11.55
CA ALA A 12 -4.05 10.49 13.00
C ALA A 12 -5.40 11.05 13.49
N THR A 13 -5.91 12.10 12.83
CA THR A 13 -7.22 12.68 13.15
C THR A 13 -8.34 11.70 12.84
N PHE A 14 -8.27 11.01 11.69
CA PHE A 14 -9.21 9.98 11.29
C PHE A 14 -9.28 8.83 12.32
N GLU A 15 -8.13 8.33 12.76
CA GLU A 15 -8.07 7.29 13.81
C GLU A 15 -8.64 7.77 15.15
N LEU A 16 -8.24 8.96 15.59
CA LEU A 16 -8.67 9.54 16.86
C LEU A 16 -10.18 9.77 16.93
N GLN A 17 -10.81 10.12 15.80
CA GLN A 17 -12.25 10.41 15.70
C GLN A 17 -13.12 9.20 15.33
N GLY A 18 -12.62 7.98 15.53
CA GLY A 18 -13.36 6.76 15.24
C GLY A 18 -13.64 6.56 13.76
N LYS A 19 -12.63 6.73 12.94
CA LYS A 19 -12.66 6.55 11.49
C LYS A 19 -13.51 7.59 10.74
N LYS A 20 -13.44 8.83 11.19
CA LYS A 20 -14.17 9.96 10.59
C LYS A 20 -13.30 11.20 10.45
N LEU A 21 -13.60 12.00 9.43
CA LEU A 21 -13.07 13.35 9.26
C LEU A 21 -14.21 14.31 8.96
N THR A 22 -14.03 15.59 9.31
CA THR A 22 -14.85 16.67 8.79
C THR A 22 -14.30 17.18 7.47
N GLN A 23 -15.14 17.80 6.63
CA GLN A 23 -14.70 18.41 5.39
C GLN A 23 -13.60 19.46 5.62
N THR A 24 -13.70 20.25 6.68
CA THR A 24 -12.66 21.23 7.07
C THR A 24 -11.29 20.56 7.30
N GLN A 25 -11.26 19.39 7.94
CA GLN A 25 -10.03 18.65 8.18
C GLN A 25 -9.43 18.09 6.88
N VAL A 26 -10.27 17.60 5.98
CA VAL A 26 -9.88 17.17 4.63
C VAL A 26 -9.32 18.36 3.83
N ASP A 27 -9.99 19.52 3.91
CA ASP A 27 -9.54 20.75 3.22
C ASP A 27 -8.20 21.26 3.75
N TYR A 28 -7.99 21.16 5.06
CA TYR A 28 -6.72 21.55 5.67
C TYR A 28 -5.56 20.60 5.33
N SER A 29 -5.82 19.36 5.02
CA SER A 29 -4.82 18.31 4.79
C SER A 29 -4.76 17.85 3.32
N ILE A 30 -5.62 16.90 2.95
CA ILE A 30 -5.62 16.25 1.64
C ILE A 30 -5.82 17.25 0.51
N ASN A 31 -6.80 18.15 0.64
CA ASN A 31 -7.12 19.09 -0.43
C ASN A 31 -6.00 20.09 -0.69
N ARG A 32 -5.15 20.40 0.28
CA ARG A 32 -3.93 21.20 0.03
C ARG A 32 -2.92 20.49 -0.89
N LEU A 33 -2.86 19.16 -0.82
CA LEU A 33 -2.00 18.37 -1.72
C LEU A 33 -2.60 18.34 -3.13
N ARG A 34 -3.91 18.14 -3.22
CA ARG A 34 -4.64 18.10 -4.50
C ARG A 34 -4.65 19.47 -5.20
N ASP A 35 -4.84 20.54 -4.46
CA ASP A 35 -4.80 21.91 -4.99
C ASP A 35 -3.43 22.23 -5.62
N ARG A 36 -2.33 21.75 -5.03
CA ARG A 36 -0.97 21.94 -5.55
C ARG A 36 -0.78 21.43 -6.97
N VAL A 37 -1.49 20.37 -7.32
CA VAL A 37 -1.41 19.71 -8.64
C VAL A 37 -2.67 19.89 -9.48
N ASN A 38 -3.54 20.82 -9.07
CA ASN A 38 -4.82 21.10 -9.75
C ASN A 38 -5.71 19.85 -9.93
N MET A 39 -5.70 18.98 -8.91
CA MET A 39 -6.54 17.78 -8.89
C MET A 39 -7.90 18.08 -8.27
N HIS A 40 -8.95 17.36 -8.68
CA HIS A 40 -10.28 17.45 -8.07
C HIS A 40 -10.19 17.28 -6.54
N ARG A 41 -10.77 18.22 -5.79
CA ARG A 41 -10.76 18.19 -4.33
C ARG A 41 -11.57 17.02 -3.80
N MET A 42 -11.10 16.41 -2.72
CA MET A 42 -11.85 15.38 -2.03
C MET A 42 -13.03 16.02 -1.29
N ASN A 43 -14.23 15.61 -1.63
CA ASN A 43 -15.47 15.99 -0.98
C ASN A 43 -16.08 14.74 -0.34
N LEU A 44 -16.40 14.80 0.95
CA LEU A 44 -16.91 13.66 1.72
C LEU A 44 -18.30 13.21 1.26
N ASP A 45 -19.15 14.15 0.84
CA ASP A 45 -20.49 13.82 0.34
C ASP A 45 -20.41 13.12 -1.01
N GLU A 46 -19.50 13.58 -1.91
CA GLU A 46 -19.24 12.92 -3.19
C GLU A 46 -18.65 11.52 -2.99
N LEU A 47 -17.68 11.36 -2.08
CA LEU A 47 -17.12 10.05 -1.74
C LEU A 47 -18.21 9.07 -1.31
N SER A 48 -19.12 9.53 -0.43
CA SER A 48 -20.26 8.73 0.04
C SER A 48 -21.21 8.39 -1.11
N ALA A 49 -21.52 9.36 -1.98
CA ALA A 49 -22.40 9.16 -3.12
C ALA A 49 -21.84 8.16 -4.14
N TRP A 50 -20.50 8.09 -4.28
CA TRP A 50 -19.81 7.12 -5.13
C TRP A 50 -19.55 5.76 -4.46
N GLY A 51 -19.97 5.58 -3.21
CA GLY A 51 -19.75 4.36 -2.44
C GLY A 51 -18.27 4.10 -2.13
N MET A 52 -17.45 5.16 -2.08
CA MET A 52 -16.01 5.04 -1.80
C MET A 52 -15.75 5.11 -0.29
N ASP A 53 -14.87 4.23 0.20
CA ASP A 53 -14.49 4.19 1.59
C ASP A 53 -13.40 5.21 1.91
N LEU A 54 -13.62 6.05 2.93
CA LEU A 54 -12.70 7.12 3.32
C LEU A 54 -11.32 6.59 3.76
N GLU A 55 -11.27 5.48 4.48
CA GLU A 55 -9.99 4.87 4.91
C GLU A 55 -9.16 4.43 3.70
N THR A 56 -9.81 3.78 2.76
CA THR A 56 -9.18 3.35 1.50
C THR A 56 -8.65 4.55 0.71
N GLU A 57 -9.42 5.64 0.65
CA GLU A 57 -9.00 6.85 -0.06
C GLU A 57 -7.84 7.58 0.63
N LEU A 58 -7.83 7.69 1.96
CA LEU A 58 -6.71 8.26 2.70
C LEU A 58 -5.42 7.44 2.48
N ARG A 59 -5.51 6.11 2.53
CA ARG A 59 -4.38 5.21 2.26
C ARG A 59 -3.91 5.31 0.81
N ARG A 60 -4.85 5.49 -0.14
CA ARG A 60 -4.53 5.71 -1.55
C ARG A 60 -3.81 7.03 -1.77
N GLU A 61 -4.30 8.11 -1.19
CA GLU A 61 -3.69 9.44 -1.25
C GLU A 61 -2.26 9.41 -0.74
N ARG A 62 -2.04 8.79 0.45
CA ARG A 62 -0.71 8.64 1.01
C ARG A 62 0.22 7.83 0.12
N ARG A 63 -0.26 6.75 -0.46
CA ARG A 63 0.53 5.91 -1.38
C ARG A 63 0.97 6.66 -2.63
N ILE A 64 0.08 7.48 -3.19
CA ILE A 64 0.35 8.23 -4.42
C ILE A 64 1.29 9.39 -4.13
N GLU A 65 1.01 10.19 -3.10
CA GLU A 65 1.80 11.38 -2.77
C GLU A 65 3.23 11.03 -2.34
N LEU A 66 3.43 9.91 -1.62
CA LEU A 66 4.74 9.46 -1.15
C LEU A 66 5.36 8.36 -2.03
N ALA A 67 4.92 8.24 -3.28
CA ALA A 67 5.47 7.25 -4.21
C ALA A 67 6.97 7.46 -4.42
N GLY A 68 7.75 6.36 -4.26
CA GLY A 68 9.21 6.41 -4.39
C GLY A 68 9.96 6.94 -3.16
N GLU A 69 9.28 7.32 -2.07
CA GLU A 69 9.90 7.86 -0.86
C GLU A 69 10.21 6.81 0.23
N GLY A 70 10.09 5.52 -0.11
CA GLY A 70 10.45 4.42 0.79
C GLY A 70 9.44 4.13 1.92
N THR A 71 8.34 4.87 2.02
CA THR A 71 7.37 4.75 3.13
C THR A 71 6.43 3.56 3.00
N ARG A 72 6.23 3.04 1.77
CA ARG A 72 5.18 2.06 1.46
C ARG A 72 5.25 0.78 2.28
N TYR A 73 6.45 0.23 2.47
CA TYR A 73 6.64 -0.99 3.25
C TYR A 73 6.14 -0.81 4.70
N ALA A 74 6.61 0.24 5.37
CA ALA A 74 6.20 0.56 6.74
C ALA A 74 4.68 0.79 6.85
N ASP A 75 4.09 1.48 5.88
CA ASP A 75 2.64 1.71 5.83
C ASP A 75 1.85 0.40 5.72
N VAL A 76 2.23 -0.50 4.82
CA VAL A 76 1.58 -1.81 4.66
C VAL A 76 1.69 -2.65 5.94
N MET A 77 2.85 -2.62 6.60
CA MET A 77 3.08 -3.36 7.83
C MET A 77 2.23 -2.82 9.00
N ARG A 78 2.20 -1.50 9.21
CA ARG A 78 1.42 -0.88 10.31
C ARG A 78 -0.10 -0.96 10.09
N TRP A 79 -0.56 -0.93 8.83
CA TRP A 79 -1.97 -1.13 8.48
C TRP A 79 -2.41 -2.61 8.49
N ARG A 80 -1.46 -3.53 8.69
CA ARG A 80 -1.68 -4.97 8.62
C ARG A 80 -2.28 -5.44 7.28
N GLU A 81 -1.81 -4.86 6.19
CA GLU A 81 -2.19 -5.22 4.82
C GLU A 81 -1.17 -6.14 4.12
N GLY A 82 -0.23 -6.75 4.86
CA GLY A 82 0.87 -7.53 4.29
C GLY A 82 0.39 -8.70 3.43
N GLU A 83 -0.60 -9.45 3.88
CA GLU A 83 -1.20 -10.57 3.14
C GLU A 83 -1.82 -10.10 1.82
N LEU A 84 -2.56 -8.99 1.89
CA LEU A 84 -3.24 -8.41 0.72
C LEU A 84 -2.24 -7.83 -0.29
N ARG A 85 -1.14 -7.23 0.16
CA ARG A 85 -0.24 -6.47 -0.71
C ARG A 85 1.02 -7.22 -1.12
N PHE A 86 1.53 -8.09 -0.25
CA PHE A 86 2.78 -8.84 -0.51
C PHE A 86 2.55 -10.28 -0.92
N GLY A 87 1.35 -10.84 -0.70
CA GLY A 87 0.97 -12.19 -1.14
C GLY A 87 0.63 -12.29 -2.63
N ARG A 88 0.75 -11.22 -3.39
CA ARG A 88 0.43 -11.18 -4.83
C ARG A 88 1.68 -11.32 -5.69
N ALA A 89 1.51 -11.90 -6.87
CA ALA A 89 2.54 -11.86 -7.92
C ALA A 89 2.88 -10.40 -8.28
N ILE A 90 4.08 -10.20 -8.80
CA ILE A 90 4.45 -8.90 -9.40
C ILE A 90 3.81 -8.87 -10.78
N THR A 91 2.93 -7.89 -10.98
CA THR A 91 2.27 -7.68 -12.27
C THR A 91 2.89 -6.50 -13.01
N GLY A 92 2.75 -6.52 -14.31
CA GLY A 92 3.13 -5.45 -15.22
C GLY A 92 1.98 -4.48 -15.50
N PRO A 93 2.05 -3.80 -16.64
CA PRO A 93 0.99 -2.89 -17.06
C PRO A 93 -0.30 -3.66 -17.40
N SER A 94 -1.43 -2.97 -17.35
CA SER A 94 -2.70 -3.52 -17.81
C SER A 94 -2.66 -3.81 -19.31
N LEU A 95 -2.93 -5.05 -19.69
CA LEU A 95 -2.95 -5.45 -21.10
C LEU A 95 -3.97 -4.64 -21.91
N LYS A 96 -5.12 -4.32 -21.32
CA LYS A 96 -6.15 -3.50 -21.96
C LYS A 96 -5.63 -2.10 -22.30
N VAL A 97 -4.88 -1.48 -21.40
CA VAL A 97 -4.26 -0.16 -21.65
C VAL A 97 -3.22 -0.28 -22.75
N CYS A 98 -2.34 -1.28 -22.68
CA CYS A 98 -1.32 -1.51 -23.69
C CYS A 98 -1.93 -1.73 -25.09
N MET A 99 -2.99 -2.50 -25.20
CA MET A 99 -3.68 -2.73 -26.46
C MET A 99 -4.34 -1.46 -27.01
N ASN A 100 -4.92 -0.62 -26.14
CA ASN A 100 -5.52 0.65 -26.57
C ASN A 100 -4.45 1.64 -27.07
N ASP A 101 -3.31 1.71 -26.40
CA ASP A 101 -2.26 2.68 -26.70
C ASP A 101 -1.36 2.24 -27.87
N LEU A 102 -1.07 0.94 -27.98
CA LEU A 102 -0.15 0.39 -28.96
C LEU A 102 -0.83 -0.32 -30.13
N GLY A 103 -2.13 -0.55 -30.05
CA GLY A 103 -2.90 -1.28 -31.07
C GLY A 103 -2.61 -2.77 -31.19
N ALA A 104 -1.75 -3.31 -30.30
CA ALA A 104 -1.38 -4.72 -30.30
C ALA A 104 -1.00 -5.17 -28.88
N ASN A 105 -1.06 -6.49 -28.64
CA ASN A 105 -0.55 -7.08 -27.41
C ASN A 105 1.00 -7.16 -27.46
N PRO A 106 1.73 -6.36 -26.67
CA PRO A 106 3.19 -6.42 -26.65
C PRO A 106 3.74 -7.63 -25.88
N TYR A 107 2.87 -8.41 -25.22
CA TYR A 107 3.21 -9.56 -24.37
C TYR A 107 2.40 -10.81 -24.72
N PRO A 108 2.49 -11.33 -25.98
CA PRO A 108 1.59 -12.38 -26.46
C PRO A 108 1.74 -13.72 -25.69
N ASP A 109 2.91 -13.96 -25.12
CA ASP A 109 3.28 -15.21 -24.45
C ASP A 109 3.13 -15.13 -22.91
N THR A 110 2.58 -14.04 -22.38
CA THR A 110 2.41 -13.87 -20.93
C THR A 110 0.94 -13.99 -20.54
N GLY A 111 0.68 -14.60 -19.38
CA GLY A 111 -0.64 -14.61 -18.76
C GLY A 111 -1.04 -13.25 -18.24
N VAL A 112 -2.32 -13.08 -17.96
CA VAL A 112 -2.88 -11.93 -17.26
C VAL A 112 -3.56 -12.39 -15.97
N ASP A 113 -3.56 -11.51 -14.95
CA ASP A 113 -4.28 -11.78 -13.71
C ASP A 113 -5.78 -11.47 -13.85
N GLU A 114 -6.52 -11.59 -12.75
CA GLU A 114 -7.95 -11.30 -12.67
C GLU A 114 -8.34 -9.85 -13.00
N PHE A 115 -7.37 -8.93 -12.98
CA PHE A 115 -7.54 -7.51 -13.32
C PHE A 115 -7.11 -7.19 -14.77
N GLY A 116 -6.59 -8.18 -15.49
CA GLY A 116 -6.06 -8.01 -16.84
C GLY A 116 -4.65 -7.40 -16.88
N ASP A 117 -3.92 -7.45 -15.77
CA ASP A 117 -2.53 -7.02 -15.69
C ASP A 117 -1.59 -8.15 -16.08
N VAL A 118 -0.54 -7.84 -16.84
CA VAL A 118 0.45 -8.80 -17.32
C VAL A 118 1.20 -9.43 -16.14
N ILE A 119 1.29 -10.76 -16.08
CA ILE A 119 2.01 -11.49 -15.03
C ILE A 119 3.47 -11.71 -15.45
N TYR A 120 4.42 -11.18 -14.66
CA TYR A 120 5.85 -11.44 -14.80
C TYR A 120 6.26 -12.69 -14.03
N GLU A 121 5.85 -13.85 -14.47
CA GLU A 121 6.11 -15.12 -13.77
C GLU A 121 7.58 -15.44 -13.51
N LYS A 122 8.43 -15.08 -14.47
CA LYS A 122 9.83 -15.50 -14.47
C LYS A 122 10.75 -14.64 -13.62
N SER A 123 10.25 -13.54 -13.08
CA SER A 123 11.07 -12.60 -12.29
C SER A 123 11.14 -12.93 -10.80
N THR A 124 10.31 -13.85 -10.34
CA THR A 124 10.25 -14.23 -8.93
C THR A 124 10.67 -15.69 -8.79
N ALA A 125 11.56 -15.95 -7.86
CA ALA A 125 11.96 -17.32 -7.52
C ALA A 125 10.71 -18.17 -7.25
N GLU A 126 10.67 -19.36 -7.86
CA GLU A 126 9.70 -20.42 -7.59
C GLU A 126 8.21 -20.06 -7.82
N GLY A 127 7.84 -19.71 -9.04
CA GLY A 127 6.42 -19.71 -9.44
C GLY A 127 5.67 -18.41 -9.27
N GLY A 128 6.32 -17.27 -9.23
CA GLY A 128 5.68 -15.96 -9.39
C GLY A 128 4.98 -15.38 -8.15
N ALA A 129 4.53 -16.22 -7.21
CA ALA A 129 3.84 -15.75 -6.02
C ALA A 129 4.83 -15.36 -4.91
N ARG A 130 4.72 -14.13 -4.42
CA ARG A 130 5.37 -13.73 -3.18
C ARG A 130 4.60 -14.31 -2.00
N TYR A 131 5.34 -14.74 -1.00
CA TYR A 131 4.74 -15.33 0.20
C TYR A 131 4.77 -14.35 1.37
N PHE A 132 3.63 -14.17 2.03
CA PHE A 132 3.51 -13.41 3.26
C PHE A 132 2.71 -14.22 4.29
N ASP A 133 3.31 -14.47 5.44
CA ASP A 133 2.71 -15.16 6.57
C ASP A 133 2.44 -14.16 7.70
N ALA A 134 1.16 -13.90 7.97
CA ALA A 134 0.73 -12.92 8.99
C ALA A 134 1.14 -13.31 10.40
N THR A 135 1.34 -14.59 10.69
CA THR A 135 1.77 -15.05 12.01
C THR A 135 3.23 -14.75 12.31
N LYS A 136 4.00 -14.43 11.27
CA LYS A 136 5.45 -14.31 11.34
C LYS A 136 5.96 -12.98 10.80
N HIS A 137 5.55 -12.58 9.60
CA HIS A 137 6.22 -11.54 8.82
C HIS A 137 5.89 -10.10 9.23
N TYR A 138 4.94 -9.88 10.12
CA TYR A 138 4.71 -8.55 10.69
C TYR A 138 5.79 -8.11 11.67
N LEU A 139 6.57 -9.06 12.19
CA LEU A 139 7.71 -8.79 13.06
C LEU A 139 8.99 -9.35 12.42
N TRP A 140 10.08 -8.60 12.51
CA TRP A 140 11.38 -9.09 12.09
C TRP A 140 11.93 -10.08 13.10
N PRO A 141 12.75 -11.08 12.70
CA PRO A 141 13.43 -11.92 13.65
C PRO A 141 14.41 -11.11 14.50
N VAL A 142 14.50 -11.44 15.78
CA VAL A 142 15.58 -10.92 16.60
C VAL A 142 16.89 -11.54 16.11
N PRO A 143 17.92 -10.72 15.77
CA PRO A 143 19.17 -11.24 15.23
C PRO A 143 19.86 -12.23 16.19
N ASN A 144 20.33 -13.36 15.68
CA ASN A 144 20.98 -14.39 16.48
C ASN A 144 22.17 -13.88 17.31
N PRO A 145 23.06 -13.00 16.81
CA PRO A 145 24.13 -12.44 17.64
C PRO A 145 23.63 -11.71 18.89
N GLU A 146 22.50 -11.04 18.82
CA GLU A 146 21.93 -10.35 19.98
C GLU A 146 21.33 -11.33 21.01
N ARG A 147 20.71 -12.40 20.53
CA ARG A 147 20.21 -13.48 21.39
C ARG A 147 21.35 -14.25 22.08
N GLN A 148 22.48 -14.42 21.40
CA GLN A 148 23.68 -15.03 22.00
C GLN A 148 24.28 -14.17 23.11
N LYS A 149 24.26 -12.85 22.99
CA LYS A 149 24.72 -11.92 24.02
C LYS A 149 23.78 -11.86 25.24
N ASN A 150 22.48 -12.01 24.99
CA ASN A 150 21.46 -11.98 26.03
C ASN A 150 20.55 -13.22 25.92
N PRO A 151 20.86 -14.30 26.72
CA PRO A 151 20.06 -15.53 26.70
C PRO A 151 18.61 -15.37 27.14
N LEU A 152 18.28 -14.27 27.82
CA LEU A 152 16.90 -13.95 28.21
C LEU A 152 16.09 -13.32 27.09
N LEU A 153 16.73 -12.95 25.98
CA LEU A 153 16.07 -12.37 24.81
C LEU A 153 15.41 -13.47 23.97
N GLY A 154 14.09 -13.55 24.05
CA GLY A 154 13.28 -14.47 23.23
C GLY A 154 13.32 -14.14 21.75
N GLN A 155 12.68 -14.98 20.95
CA GLN A 155 12.46 -14.73 19.52
C GLN A 155 11.03 -14.27 19.29
N ASN A 156 10.83 -13.49 18.22
CA ASN A 156 9.49 -13.10 17.80
C ASN A 156 8.71 -14.34 17.27
N PRO A 157 7.37 -14.35 17.42
CA PRO A 157 6.53 -15.46 16.98
C PRO A 157 6.80 -15.91 15.55
N GLY A 158 6.82 -17.21 15.33
CA GLY A 158 7.11 -17.82 14.03
C GLY A 158 8.58 -17.88 13.63
N TRP A 159 9.51 -17.34 14.44
CA TRP A 159 10.96 -17.33 14.22
C TRP A 159 11.74 -18.14 15.26
N GLU A 160 11.06 -18.94 16.05
CA GLU A 160 11.64 -19.68 17.21
C GLU A 160 12.57 -20.83 16.81
N LYS A 161 12.70 -21.17 15.53
CA LYS A 161 13.54 -22.26 15.03
C LYS A 161 14.99 -21.86 14.88
#